data_4fae703cbbdb5c0b7c6a26844106c61f
#
_entry.id   4fae703cbbdb5c0b7c6a26844106c61f
#
_cell.length_a   1.000
_cell.length_b   1.000
_cell.length_c   1.000
_cell.angle_alpha   90.00
_cell.angle_beta   90.00
_cell.angle_gamma   90.00
#
_symmetry.space_group_name_H-M   'P 1'
#
loop_
_entity.id
_entity.type
_entity.pdbx_description
1 polymer ?
#
loop_
_entity_poly.entity_id
_entity_poly.type
_entity_poly.pdbx_seq_one_letter_code
_entity_poly.pdbx_strand_id
1 'polypeptide(L)'
;MFTASVVTGGASAVRAASLRQVRITRVNNHVQLLRPMAAARSASVNDTVDEETIVRTGKDSRAELTFSDETVVRLAANTSFSFKNGTRDLNLTEGAVLIQSPKEANGATIHAATVSAAITGTTSMLEYHPGVCKFLVLEGTGRLYRPGHFGDSVLVGPGQLVMGNPNAAVSDPVDFDIARFVQTSRFIVDLPLLRSEKLIVAESQKQQREKSKKTLIDTNLAIFGGGACVSVLGQAQTNVAGRSTAGPVKPHSMP
;
A
#
# COMPACT_ATOMS: atom_id res chain seq x y z
N MET A 1 44.97 33.86 -34.56
CA MET A 1 43.52 33.78 -34.55
C MET A 1 43.15 32.39 -34.01
N PHE A 2 42.76 32.32 -32.75
CA PHE A 2 42.32 31.06 -32.14
C PHE A 2 40.77 31.14 -32.05
N THR A 3 40.09 30.24 -32.75
CA THR A 3 38.64 30.08 -32.66
C THR A 3 38.30 29.10 -31.57
N ALA A 4 37.66 29.58 -30.50
CA ALA A 4 37.16 28.74 -29.43
C ALA A 4 35.77 28.18 -29.84
N SER A 5 35.66 26.86 -30.01
CA SER A 5 34.39 26.16 -30.19
C SER A 5 33.72 25.95 -28.83
N VAL A 6 32.57 26.60 -28.65
CA VAL A 6 31.69 26.36 -27.50
C VAL A 6 30.86 25.13 -27.79
N VAL A 7 31.12 24.05 -27.04
CA VAL A 7 30.24 22.86 -27.05
C VAL A 7 29.10 23.08 -26.07
N THR A 8 27.94 23.41 -26.60
CA THR A 8 26.69 23.46 -25.83
C THR A 8 26.21 22.03 -25.58
N GLY A 9 26.54 21.50 -24.40
CA GLY A 9 25.97 20.25 -23.92
C GLY A 9 24.48 20.42 -23.64
N GLY A 10 23.62 19.93 -24.53
CA GLY A 10 22.20 19.86 -24.31
C GLY A 10 21.90 18.85 -23.20
N ALA A 11 21.50 19.30 -22.01
CA ALA A 11 20.91 18.45 -20.99
C ALA A 11 19.57 17.91 -21.53
N SER A 12 19.55 16.63 -21.94
CA SER A 12 18.31 15.93 -22.23
C SER A 12 17.53 15.79 -20.93
N ALA A 13 16.54 16.64 -20.72
CA ALA A 13 15.58 16.43 -19.66
C ALA A 13 14.87 15.10 -19.92
N VAL A 14 15.18 14.08 -19.12
CA VAL A 14 14.45 12.82 -19.10
C VAL A 14 13.02 13.16 -18.67
N ARG A 15 12.15 13.30 -19.66
CA ARG A 15 10.73 13.58 -19.44
C ARG A 15 10.13 12.32 -18.82
N ALA A 16 9.70 12.41 -17.57
CA ALA A 16 8.98 11.34 -16.90
C ALA A 16 7.87 10.81 -17.81
N ALA A 17 7.88 9.51 -18.11
CA ALA A 17 6.82 8.89 -18.88
C ALA A 17 5.51 9.06 -18.11
N SER A 18 4.56 9.78 -18.71
CA SER A 18 3.25 9.95 -18.09
C SER A 18 2.47 8.66 -18.16
N LEU A 19 1.66 8.35 -17.15
CA LEU A 19 0.74 7.21 -17.14
C LEU A 19 -0.39 7.47 -18.16
N ARG A 20 -0.12 7.28 -19.45
CA ARG A 20 -1.06 7.68 -20.53
C ARG A 20 -1.96 6.56 -21.01
N GLN A 21 -1.53 5.31 -20.87
CA GLN A 21 -2.33 4.16 -21.30
C GLN A 21 -2.33 3.11 -20.21
N VAL A 22 -3.51 2.69 -19.84
CA VAL A 22 -3.75 1.64 -18.86
C VAL A 22 -4.52 0.54 -19.55
N ARG A 23 -4.04 -0.68 -19.43
CA ARG A 23 -4.69 -1.87 -19.96
C ARG A 23 -5.13 -2.77 -18.82
N ILE A 24 -6.33 -3.30 -18.91
CA ILE A 24 -6.78 -4.38 -18.04
C ILE A 24 -6.10 -5.67 -18.46
N THR A 25 -5.27 -6.22 -17.60
CA THR A 25 -4.51 -7.45 -17.87
C THR A 25 -5.16 -8.68 -17.27
N ARG A 26 -6.02 -8.52 -16.25
CA ARG A 26 -6.81 -9.61 -15.64
C ARG A 26 -8.18 -9.11 -15.17
N VAL A 27 -9.16 -9.98 -15.30
CA VAL A 27 -10.51 -9.80 -14.79
C VAL A 27 -10.94 -11.11 -14.13
N ASN A 28 -11.29 -11.05 -12.86
CA ASN A 28 -11.88 -12.17 -12.12
C ASN A 28 -13.27 -11.76 -11.66
N ASN A 29 -14.30 -12.48 -12.08
CA ASN A 29 -15.70 -12.25 -11.79
C ASN A 29 -16.22 -10.88 -12.32
N HIS A 30 -16.93 -10.11 -11.49
CA HIS A 30 -17.63 -8.90 -11.90
C HIS A 30 -16.75 -7.66 -11.78
N VAL A 31 -16.27 -7.16 -12.90
CA VAL A 31 -15.55 -5.89 -12.99
C VAL A 31 -16.27 -4.98 -13.99
N GLN A 32 -16.49 -3.74 -13.62
CA GLN A 32 -17.20 -2.76 -14.41
C GLN A 32 -16.32 -1.54 -14.71
N LEU A 33 -16.53 -0.98 -15.88
CA LEU A 33 -15.99 0.32 -16.28
C LEU A 33 -17.14 1.33 -16.28
N LEU A 34 -16.98 2.38 -15.46
CA LEU A 34 -17.94 3.46 -15.36
C LEU A 34 -17.31 4.71 -15.95
N ARG A 35 -17.90 5.24 -17.01
CA ARG A 35 -17.49 6.49 -17.65
C ARG A 35 -18.52 7.57 -17.37
N PRO A 36 -18.12 8.84 -17.29
CA PRO A 36 -19.07 9.94 -17.23
C PRO A 36 -20.05 9.87 -18.40
N MET A 37 -21.32 10.14 -18.13
CA MET A 37 -22.39 10.22 -19.13
C MET A 37 -22.57 8.98 -20.02
N ALA A 38 -22.03 7.82 -19.64
CA ALA A 38 -22.19 6.55 -20.33
C ALA A 38 -22.70 5.46 -19.39
N ALA A 39 -23.42 4.48 -19.94
CA ALA A 39 -23.83 3.31 -19.16
C ALA A 39 -22.61 2.51 -18.70
N ALA A 40 -22.68 2.00 -17.46
CA ALA A 40 -21.68 1.08 -16.96
C ALA A 40 -21.60 -0.17 -17.84
N ARG A 41 -20.40 -0.62 -18.18
CA ARG A 41 -20.18 -1.84 -18.94
C ARG A 41 -19.25 -2.80 -18.21
N SER A 42 -19.39 -4.08 -18.49
CA SER A 42 -18.44 -5.08 -18.01
C SER A 42 -17.04 -4.83 -18.61
N ALA A 43 -16.03 -5.01 -17.79
CA ALA A 43 -14.64 -4.97 -18.20
C ALA A 43 -14.21 -6.31 -18.80
N SER A 44 -13.36 -6.23 -19.81
CA SER A 44 -12.71 -7.38 -20.45
C SER A 44 -11.19 -7.24 -20.42
N VAL A 45 -10.51 -8.38 -20.46
CA VAL A 45 -9.04 -8.37 -20.62
C VAL A 45 -8.68 -7.70 -21.94
N ASN A 46 -7.65 -6.89 -21.93
CA ASN A 46 -7.19 -5.99 -22.99
C ASN A 46 -8.02 -4.72 -23.21
N ASP A 47 -9.04 -4.47 -22.41
CA ASP A 47 -9.67 -3.15 -22.41
C ASP A 47 -8.65 -2.07 -22.06
N THR A 48 -8.70 -0.97 -22.81
CA THR A 48 -7.99 0.26 -22.46
C THR A 48 -8.85 1.08 -21.53
N VAL A 49 -8.28 1.55 -20.45
CA VAL A 49 -8.92 2.42 -19.47
C VAL A 49 -8.36 3.83 -19.64
N ASP A 50 -9.26 4.78 -19.86
CA ASP A 50 -8.93 6.20 -19.98
C ASP A 50 -9.06 6.87 -18.59
N GLU A 51 -8.50 8.08 -18.45
CA GLU A 51 -8.81 8.93 -17.30
C GLU A 51 -10.33 9.10 -17.19
N GLU A 52 -10.83 9.52 -16.07
CA GLU A 52 -12.27 9.64 -15.77
C GLU A 52 -13.04 8.32 -15.76
N THR A 53 -12.43 7.22 -16.22
CA THR A 53 -13.04 5.89 -16.09
C THR A 53 -12.78 5.33 -14.70
N ILE A 54 -13.86 5.03 -13.97
CA ILE A 54 -13.76 4.31 -12.71
C ILE A 54 -13.80 2.81 -13.02
N VAL A 55 -12.78 2.10 -12.55
CA VAL A 55 -12.77 0.62 -12.55
C VAL A 55 -13.34 0.16 -11.21
N ARG A 56 -14.47 -0.54 -11.26
CA ARG A 56 -15.14 -1.05 -10.05
C ARG A 56 -15.16 -2.55 -10.05
N THR A 57 -14.70 -3.15 -8.98
CA THR A 57 -14.84 -4.58 -8.71
C THR A 57 -16.01 -4.86 -7.80
N GLY A 58 -16.73 -5.94 -8.07
CA GLY A 58 -17.82 -6.42 -7.22
C GLY A 58 -17.33 -7.31 -6.08
N LYS A 59 -18.29 -7.94 -5.39
CA LYS A 59 -18.00 -8.96 -4.37
C LYS A 59 -17.20 -10.11 -5.00
N ASP A 60 -16.21 -10.62 -4.30
CA ASP A 60 -15.32 -11.72 -4.72
C ASP A 60 -14.65 -11.51 -6.08
N SER A 61 -14.56 -10.26 -6.53
CA SER A 61 -14.04 -9.89 -7.84
C SER A 61 -12.65 -9.26 -7.72
N ARG A 62 -11.84 -9.33 -8.78
CA ARG A 62 -10.53 -8.71 -8.86
C ARG A 62 -10.22 -8.23 -10.25
N ALA A 63 -9.37 -7.22 -10.34
CA ALA A 63 -8.82 -6.77 -11.61
C ALA A 63 -7.32 -6.51 -11.45
N GLU A 64 -6.60 -6.67 -12.55
CA GLU A 64 -5.22 -6.21 -12.67
C GLU A 64 -5.13 -5.25 -13.85
N LEU A 65 -4.52 -4.11 -13.60
CA LEU A 65 -4.25 -3.07 -14.58
C LEU A 65 -2.75 -2.91 -14.73
N THR A 66 -2.29 -2.76 -15.96
CA THR A 66 -0.87 -2.47 -16.26
C THR A 66 -0.78 -1.16 -17.01
N PHE A 67 0.04 -0.27 -16.50
CA PHE A 67 0.34 1.04 -17.09
C PHE A 67 1.49 0.92 -18.10
N SER A 68 1.61 1.91 -18.97
CA SER A 68 2.65 1.96 -20.01
C SER A 68 4.09 1.99 -19.46
N ASP A 69 4.27 2.40 -18.21
CA ASP A 69 5.55 2.39 -17.47
C ASP A 69 5.78 1.11 -16.66
N GLU A 70 4.98 0.08 -16.94
CA GLU A 70 5.03 -1.22 -16.27
C GLU A 70 4.57 -1.21 -14.79
N THR A 71 4.00 -0.09 -14.31
CA THR A 71 3.31 -0.07 -13.01
C THR A 71 2.11 -1.01 -13.09
N VAL A 72 2.00 -1.91 -12.11
CA VAL A 72 0.89 -2.85 -11.97
C VAL A 72 0.03 -2.43 -10.79
N VAL A 73 -1.28 -2.37 -11.00
CA VAL A 73 -2.29 -2.10 -9.97
C VAL A 73 -3.27 -3.26 -9.92
N ARG A 74 -3.40 -3.87 -8.76
CA ARG A 74 -4.35 -4.95 -8.47
C ARG A 74 -5.44 -4.46 -7.55
N LEU A 75 -6.69 -4.65 -7.98
CA LEU A 75 -7.87 -4.25 -7.24
C LEU A 75 -8.45 -5.45 -6.49
N ALA A 76 -8.74 -5.29 -5.21
CA ALA A 76 -9.47 -6.26 -4.39
C ALA A 76 -10.97 -6.27 -4.74
N ALA A 77 -11.75 -7.07 -4.03
CA ALA A 77 -13.21 -7.02 -4.10
C ALA A 77 -13.75 -5.68 -3.55
N ASN A 78 -14.90 -5.25 -4.07
CA ASN A 78 -15.59 -4.02 -3.66
C ASN A 78 -14.68 -2.77 -3.71
N THR A 79 -13.87 -2.68 -4.74
CA THR A 79 -12.91 -1.57 -4.92
C THR A 79 -13.37 -0.65 -6.05
N SER A 80 -13.28 0.65 -5.81
CA SER A 80 -13.49 1.71 -6.80
C SER A 80 -12.21 2.50 -6.99
N PHE A 81 -11.64 2.42 -8.19
CA PHE A 81 -10.33 2.95 -8.54
C PHE A 81 -10.39 3.76 -9.82
N SER A 82 -9.66 4.87 -9.86
CA SER A 82 -9.43 5.67 -11.07
C SER A 82 -8.02 6.27 -11.06
N PHE A 83 -7.62 6.90 -12.15
CA PHE A 83 -6.34 7.59 -12.26
C PHE A 83 -6.50 8.85 -13.10
N LYS A 84 -5.52 9.75 -13.00
CA LYS A 84 -5.47 10.98 -13.79
C LYS A 84 -4.35 10.89 -14.82
N ASN A 85 -4.71 11.11 -16.08
CA ASN A 85 -3.76 11.10 -17.19
C ASN A 85 -2.72 12.21 -17.08
N GLY A 86 -1.51 11.90 -17.53
CA GLY A 86 -0.42 12.88 -17.55
C GLY A 86 0.17 13.18 -16.17
N THR A 87 -0.44 12.71 -15.11
CA THR A 87 0.08 12.72 -13.74
C THR A 87 0.41 11.29 -13.30
N ARG A 88 0.89 11.15 -12.08
CA ARG A 88 1.08 9.85 -11.43
C ARG A 88 0.15 9.73 -10.22
N ASP A 89 -1.02 10.37 -10.35
CA ASP A 89 -2.06 10.36 -9.32
C ASP A 89 -3.04 9.22 -9.57
N LEU A 90 -3.17 8.39 -8.58
CA LEU A 90 -4.07 7.24 -8.50
C LEU A 90 -5.12 7.53 -7.44
N ASN A 91 -6.39 7.24 -7.69
CA ASN A 91 -7.47 7.53 -6.75
C ASN A 91 -8.14 6.24 -6.31
N LEU A 92 -8.14 6.00 -5.02
CA LEU A 92 -8.88 4.92 -4.38
C LEU A 92 -10.06 5.53 -3.62
N THR A 93 -11.26 5.40 -4.18
CA THR A 93 -12.47 5.92 -3.54
C THR A 93 -12.90 5.02 -2.39
N GLU A 94 -12.77 3.70 -2.56
CA GLU A 94 -13.11 2.68 -1.57
C GLU A 94 -12.46 1.35 -1.95
N GLY A 95 -12.20 0.50 -0.95
CA GLY A 95 -11.67 -0.84 -1.13
C GLY A 95 -10.17 -0.92 -0.90
N ALA A 96 -9.50 -1.83 -1.60
CA ALA A 96 -8.06 -2.04 -1.43
C ALA A 96 -7.36 -2.24 -2.78
N VAL A 97 -6.15 -1.69 -2.88
CA VAL A 97 -5.27 -1.82 -4.05
C VAL A 97 -3.88 -2.26 -3.61
N LEU A 98 -3.29 -3.20 -4.37
CA LEU A 98 -1.88 -3.49 -4.30
C LEU A 98 -1.22 -2.90 -5.54
N ILE A 99 -0.16 -2.13 -5.34
CA ILE A 99 0.55 -1.42 -6.40
C ILE A 99 2.01 -1.84 -6.39
N GLN A 100 2.49 -2.24 -7.57
CA GLN A 100 3.90 -2.42 -7.85
C GLN A 100 4.35 -1.32 -8.80
N SER A 101 5.18 -0.40 -8.33
CA SER A 101 5.80 0.65 -9.13
C SER A 101 7.26 0.29 -9.41
N PRO A 102 7.71 0.19 -10.66
CA PRO A 102 9.13 -0.03 -10.97
C PRO A 102 10.00 1.11 -10.42
N LYS A 103 11.29 0.81 -10.16
CA LYS A 103 12.25 1.82 -9.66
C LYS A 103 12.48 2.94 -10.66
N GLU A 104 12.43 2.60 -11.93
CA GLU A 104 12.61 3.51 -13.07
C GLU A 104 11.37 4.39 -13.33
N ALA A 105 10.23 3.98 -12.79
CA ALA A 105 9.03 4.79 -12.80
C ALA A 105 9.15 5.87 -11.71
N ASN A 106 8.98 7.13 -12.06
CA ASN A 106 9.19 8.30 -11.18
C ASN A 106 8.19 8.39 -9.99
N GLY A 107 7.90 7.24 -9.35
CA GLY A 107 6.96 7.16 -8.25
C GLY A 107 5.49 7.31 -8.67
N ALA A 108 4.59 7.22 -7.71
CA ALA A 108 3.17 7.50 -7.86
C ALA A 108 2.59 7.98 -6.52
N THR A 109 1.49 8.70 -6.57
CA THR A 109 0.73 9.08 -5.38
C THR A 109 -0.65 8.45 -5.46
N ILE A 110 -1.03 7.75 -4.39
CA ILE A 110 -2.36 7.16 -4.25
C ILE A 110 -3.14 8.03 -3.29
N HIS A 111 -4.23 8.61 -3.77
CA HIS A 111 -5.13 9.42 -2.96
C HIS A 111 -6.31 8.56 -2.48
N ALA A 112 -6.59 8.60 -1.18
CA ALA A 112 -7.73 7.92 -0.57
C ALA A 112 -8.37 8.85 0.47
N ALA A 113 -9.45 9.53 0.09
CA ALA A 113 -10.13 10.55 0.88
C ALA A 113 -9.15 11.60 1.48
N THR A 114 -8.93 11.56 2.79
CA THR A 114 -8.11 12.52 3.54
C THR A 114 -6.65 12.11 3.69
N VAL A 115 -6.25 10.93 3.17
CA VAL A 115 -4.87 10.43 3.21
C VAL A 115 -4.31 10.24 1.82
N SER A 116 -3.00 10.32 1.70
CA SER A 116 -2.28 10.03 0.46
C SER A 116 -1.03 9.22 0.76
N ALA A 117 -0.73 8.27 -0.13
CA ALA A 117 0.48 7.46 -0.07
C ALA A 117 1.37 7.76 -1.29
N ALA A 118 2.55 8.31 -1.06
CA ALA A 118 3.57 8.49 -2.09
C ALA A 118 4.52 7.28 -2.09
N ILE A 119 4.74 6.68 -3.26
CA ILE A 119 5.56 5.49 -3.45
C ILE A 119 6.58 5.70 -4.58
N THR A 120 7.76 5.07 -4.48
CA THR A 120 8.79 5.11 -5.52
C THR A 120 9.56 3.81 -5.51
N GLY A 121 9.51 3.04 -6.61
CA GLY A 121 10.18 1.74 -6.70
C GLY A 121 9.73 0.80 -5.58
N THR A 122 8.42 0.64 -5.42
CA THR A 122 7.82 0.05 -4.22
C THR A 122 6.69 -0.90 -4.61
N THR A 123 6.58 -2.00 -3.87
CA THR A 123 5.36 -2.80 -3.84
C THR A 123 4.65 -2.59 -2.51
N SER A 124 3.47 -2.00 -2.57
CA SER A 124 2.69 -1.60 -1.41
C SER A 124 1.21 -1.88 -1.59
N MET A 125 0.46 -1.88 -0.51
CA MET A 125 -0.99 -1.99 -0.50
C MET A 125 -1.59 -0.81 0.27
N LEU A 126 -2.61 -0.19 -0.29
CA LEU A 126 -3.45 0.78 0.39
C LEU A 126 -4.88 0.24 0.44
N GLU A 127 -5.47 0.24 1.62
CA GLU A 127 -6.87 -0.04 1.85
C GLU A 127 -7.54 1.18 2.47
N TYR A 128 -8.70 1.52 1.95
CA TYR A 128 -9.52 2.60 2.46
C TYR A 128 -10.99 2.20 2.51
N HIS A 129 -11.58 2.39 3.69
CA HIS A 129 -13.01 2.38 3.94
C HIS A 129 -13.36 3.56 4.85
N PRO A 130 -14.62 4.02 4.92
CA PRO A 130 -15.00 5.05 5.88
C PRO A 130 -14.57 4.70 7.31
N GLY A 131 -13.72 5.54 7.90
CA GLY A 131 -13.16 5.35 9.24
C GLY A 131 -11.93 4.44 9.35
N VAL A 132 -11.48 3.79 8.27
CA VAL A 132 -10.32 2.88 8.28
C VAL A 132 -9.41 3.14 7.09
N CYS A 133 -8.13 3.33 7.38
CA CYS A 133 -7.06 3.33 6.38
C CYS A 133 -5.96 2.38 6.81
N LYS A 134 -5.44 1.56 5.88
CA LYS A 134 -4.26 0.70 6.09
C LYS A 134 -3.31 0.88 4.94
N PHE A 135 -2.07 1.17 5.24
CA PHE A 135 -1.00 1.27 4.25
C PHE A 135 0.15 0.39 4.68
N LEU A 136 0.54 -0.56 3.85
CA LEU A 136 1.68 -1.45 4.11
C LEU A 136 2.63 -1.51 2.91
N VAL A 137 3.89 -1.79 3.21
CA VAL A 137 4.96 -1.90 2.22
C VAL A 137 5.57 -3.30 2.29
N LEU A 138 5.59 -3.99 1.14
CA LEU A 138 6.20 -5.32 1.00
C LEU A 138 7.68 -5.23 0.64
N GLU A 139 8.04 -4.27 -0.21
CA GLU A 139 9.42 -3.95 -0.59
C GLU A 139 9.51 -2.48 -1.04
N GLY A 140 10.71 -1.88 -0.95
CA GLY A 140 10.90 -0.46 -1.22
C GLY A 140 10.48 0.43 -0.04
N THR A 141 10.03 1.64 -0.31
CA THR A 141 9.58 2.59 0.72
C THR A 141 8.41 3.43 0.23
N GLY A 142 7.50 3.77 1.13
CA GLY A 142 6.41 4.68 0.87
C GLY A 142 6.24 5.69 1.99
N ARG A 143 5.57 6.79 1.71
CA ARG A 143 5.22 7.81 2.70
C ARG A 143 3.71 7.95 2.75
N LEU A 144 3.13 7.71 3.92
CA LEU A 144 1.72 8.02 4.17
C LEU A 144 1.63 9.41 4.81
N TYR A 145 0.73 10.25 4.34
CA TYR A 145 0.55 11.61 4.84
C TYR A 145 -0.89 12.10 4.68
N ARG A 146 -1.24 13.15 5.42
CA ARG A 146 -2.50 13.86 5.28
C ARG A 146 -2.29 15.17 4.54
N PRO A 147 -2.82 15.34 3.32
CA PRO A 147 -2.73 16.58 2.58
C PRO A 147 -3.26 17.78 3.40
N GLY A 148 -2.53 18.89 3.39
CA GLY A 148 -2.90 20.11 4.13
C GLY A 148 -2.55 20.09 5.62
N HIS A 149 -2.00 18.99 6.16
CA HIS A 149 -1.57 18.88 7.55
C HIS A 149 -0.06 18.73 7.61
N PHE A 150 0.66 19.87 7.75
CA PHE A 150 2.12 19.89 7.80
C PHE A 150 2.65 19.07 8.99
N GLY A 151 3.63 18.22 8.71
CA GLY A 151 4.23 17.35 9.72
C GLY A 151 3.45 16.05 9.99
N ASP A 152 2.22 15.92 9.51
CA ASP A 152 1.42 14.71 9.65
C ASP A 152 1.74 13.72 8.53
N SER A 153 2.89 13.11 8.62
CA SER A 153 3.38 12.11 7.67
C SER A 153 4.35 11.13 8.29
N VAL A 154 4.38 9.91 7.78
CA VAL A 154 5.30 8.87 8.23
C VAL A 154 5.91 8.12 7.04
N LEU A 155 7.19 7.78 7.16
CA LEU A 155 7.87 6.89 6.23
C LEU A 155 7.58 5.44 6.62
N VAL A 156 7.19 4.62 5.65
CA VAL A 156 6.86 3.21 5.84
C VAL A 156 7.84 2.37 5.03
N GLY A 157 8.59 1.54 5.70
CA GLY A 157 9.59 0.64 5.11
C GLY A 157 9.04 -0.76 4.85
N PRO A 158 9.87 -1.67 4.30
CA PRO A 158 9.49 -3.05 4.04
C PRO A 158 9.07 -3.77 5.32
N GLY A 159 7.94 -4.49 5.26
CA GLY A 159 7.39 -5.19 6.41
C GLY A 159 6.74 -4.30 7.45
N GLN A 160 6.50 -3.03 7.13
CA GLN A 160 5.80 -2.10 8.00
C GLN A 160 4.39 -1.78 7.51
N LEU A 161 3.50 -1.58 8.45
CA LEU A 161 2.08 -1.26 8.29
C LEU A 161 1.73 -0.03 9.12
N VAL A 162 1.05 0.92 8.52
CA VAL A 162 0.31 1.99 9.22
C VAL A 162 -1.16 1.70 9.12
N MET A 163 -1.87 1.82 10.23
CA MET A 163 -3.31 1.60 10.30
C MET A 163 -3.95 2.63 11.22
N GLY A 164 -5.08 3.19 10.81
CA GLY A 164 -5.79 4.17 11.63
C GLY A 164 -7.04 4.72 10.99
N ASN A 165 -7.60 5.71 11.65
CA ASN A 165 -8.70 6.49 11.11
C ASN A 165 -8.11 7.55 10.15
N PRO A 166 -8.55 7.62 8.88
CA PRO A 166 -8.02 8.58 7.91
C PRO A 166 -8.24 10.05 8.29
N ASN A 167 -9.16 10.34 9.21
CA ASN A 167 -9.42 11.69 9.71
C ASN A 167 -8.62 12.05 10.98
N ALA A 168 -7.90 11.08 11.54
CA ALA A 168 -6.99 11.31 12.68
C ALA A 168 -5.54 11.48 12.19
N ALA A 169 -4.64 11.91 13.08
CA ALA A 169 -3.22 11.96 12.80
C ALA A 169 -2.67 10.58 12.37
N VAL A 170 -1.70 10.57 11.45
CA VAL A 170 -1.08 9.34 10.98
C VAL A 170 -0.34 8.67 12.13
N SER A 171 -0.66 7.40 12.39
CA SER A 171 -0.01 6.62 13.46
C SER A 171 1.39 6.17 13.07
N ASP A 172 2.20 5.82 14.07
CA ASP A 172 3.49 5.20 13.85
C ASP A 172 3.34 3.83 13.15
N PRO A 173 4.31 3.45 12.29
CA PRO A 173 4.31 2.16 11.64
C PRO A 173 4.55 1.03 12.64
N VAL A 174 3.86 -0.09 12.42
CA VAL A 174 4.10 -1.35 13.13
C VAL A 174 4.60 -2.42 12.17
N ASP A 175 5.41 -3.35 12.65
CA ASP A 175 5.91 -4.43 11.82
C ASP A 175 4.81 -5.50 11.61
N PHE A 176 4.69 -6.03 10.39
CA PHE A 176 3.82 -7.16 10.06
C PHE A 176 4.59 -8.30 9.38
N ASP A 177 4.02 -9.49 9.38
CA ASP A 177 4.65 -10.68 8.76
C ASP A 177 4.46 -10.69 7.25
N ILE A 178 5.52 -10.35 6.49
CA ILE A 178 5.51 -10.36 5.02
C ILE A 178 5.20 -11.77 4.49
N ALA A 179 5.82 -12.82 5.05
CA ALA A 179 5.63 -14.19 4.54
C ALA A 179 4.17 -14.62 4.66
N ARG A 180 3.53 -14.35 5.80
CA ARG A 180 2.11 -14.66 6.00
C ARG A 180 1.21 -13.86 5.07
N PHE A 181 1.50 -12.58 4.87
CA PHE A 181 0.77 -11.74 3.92
C PHE A 181 0.84 -12.33 2.51
N VAL A 182 2.04 -12.66 2.03
CA VAL A 182 2.25 -13.24 0.68
C VAL A 182 1.51 -14.57 0.51
N GLN A 183 1.53 -15.43 1.52
CA GLN A 183 0.87 -16.74 1.49
C GLN A 183 -0.65 -16.67 1.52
N THR A 184 -1.23 -15.64 2.11
CA THR A 184 -2.68 -15.53 2.32
C THR A 184 -3.36 -14.48 1.46
N SER A 185 -2.58 -13.55 0.88
CA SER A 185 -3.14 -12.45 0.12
C SER A 185 -3.65 -12.88 -1.24
N ARG A 186 -4.93 -12.70 -1.47
CA ARG A 186 -5.55 -12.95 -2.78
C ARG A 186 -5.10 -11.97 -3.86
N PHE A 187 -4.41 -10.88 -3.52
CA PHE A 187 -3.66 -10.05 -4.47
C PHE A 187 -2.49 -10.79 -5.11
N ILE A 188 -1.99 -11.84 -4.45
CA ILE A 188 -0.79 -12.57 -4.85
C ILE A 188 -1.15 -13.99 -5.30
N VAL A 189 -1.91 -14.74 -4.50
CA VAL A 189 -2.19 -16.16 -4.76
C VAL A 189 -3.16 -16.37 -5.93
N ASP A 190 -4.07 -15.44 -6.19
CA ASP A 190 -5.07 -15.53 -7.25
C ASP A 190 -4.61 -14.92 -8.60
N LEU A 191 -3.43 -14.32 -8.64
CA LEU A 191 -2.93 -13.54 -9.78
C LEU A 191 -1.51 -13.96 -10.15
N PRO A 192 -1.02 -13.67 -11.37
CA PRO A 192 0.34 -13.98 -11.77
C PRO A 192 1.40 -13.39 -10.84
N LEU A 193 2.61 -13.93 -10.86
CA LEU A 193 3.72 -13.43 -10.05
C LEU A 193 4.00 -11.95 -10.34
N LEU A 194 4.28 -11.19 -9.29
CA LEU A 194 4.74 -9.81 -9.42
C LEU A 194 6.20 -9.79 -9.90
N ARG A 195 6.59 -8.78 -10.66
CA ARG A 195 8.00 -8.60 -11.06
C ARG A 195 8.91 -8.38 -9.84
N SER A 196 8.36 -7.78 -8.78
CA SER A 196 9.04 -7.56 -7.50
C SER A 196 9.09 -8.78 -6.57
N GLU A 197 8.56 -9.93 -6.98
CA GLU A 197 8.49 -11.12 -6.12
C GLU A 197 9.82 -11.46 -5.46
N LYS A 198 10.92 -11.46 -6.23
CA LYS A 198 12.26 -11.74 -5.70
C LYS A 198 12.67 -10.75 -4.61
N LEU A 199 12.30 -9.47 -4.75
CA LEU A 199 12.57 -8.43 -3.76
C LEU A 199 11.73 -8.64 -2.50
N ILE A 200 10.44 -8.95 -2.65
CA ILE A 200 9.54 -9.27 -1.54
C ILE A 200 10.04 -10.50 -0.76
N VAL A 201 10.47 -11.55 -1.47
CA VAL A 201 11.05 -12.75 -0.85
C VAL A 201 12.33 -12.41 -0.07
N ALA A 202 13.20 -11.57 -0.63
CA ALA A 202 14.42 -11.13 0.04
C ALA A 202 14.11 -10.35 1.33
N GLU A 203 13.15 -9.42 1.30
CA GLU A 203 12.71 -8.69 2.50
C GLU A 203 12.06 -9.61 3.54
N SER A 204 11.24 -10.57 3.10
CA SER A 204 10.68 -11.58 3.97
C SER A 204 11.75 -12.42 4.67
N GLN A 205 12.78 -12.87 3.94
CA GLN A 205 13.90 -13.63 4.50
C GLN A 205 14.72 -12.78 5.48
N LYS A 206 14.96 -11.51 5.18
CA LYS A 206 15.60 -10.57 6.10
C LYS A 206 14.80 -10.41 7.38
N GLN A 207 13.50 -10.19 7.26
CA GLN A 207 12.60 -10.07 8.41
C GLN A 207 12.61 -11.33 9.27
N GLN A 208 12.64 -12.54 8.68
CA GLN A 208 12.69 -13.78 9.43
C GLN A 208 13.96 -13.94 10.26
N ARG A 209 15.11 -13.47 9.79
CA ARG A 209 16.36 -13.45 10.56
C ARG A 209 16.28 -12.53 11.79
N GLU A 210 15.47 -11.50 11.71
CA GLU A 210 15.27 -10.54 12.80
C GLU A 210 14.15 -10.96 13.78
N LYS A 211 13.28 -11.91 13.36
CA LYS A 211 12.12 -12.38 14.14
C LYS A 211 12.47 -13.04 15.48
N SER A 212 13.67 -13.60 15.63
CA SER A 212 14.09 -14.21 16.89
C SER A 212 14.07 -13.26 18.09
N LYS A 213 13.93 -11.95 17.83
CA LYS A 213 13.91 -10.88 18.84
C LYS A 213 12.54 -10.27 19.09
N LYS A 214 11.50 -10.68 18.33
CA LYS A 214 10.15 -10.05 18.38
C LYS A 214 9.08 -11.10 18.65
N THR A 215 8.11 -10.75 19.49
CA THR A 215 6.92 -11.60 19.71
C THR A 215 5.91 -11.35 18.59
N LEU A 216 5.46 -12.43 17.95
CA LEU A 216 4.39 -12.36 16.97
C LEU A 216 3.07 -12.11 17.72
N ILE A 217 2.45 -10.96 17.47
CA ILE A 217 1.11 -10.66 17.95
C ILE A 217 0.16 -11.10 16.83
N ASP A 218 -0.55 -12.20 17.04
CA ASP A 218 -1.57 -12.67 16.12
C ASP A 218 -2.79 -11.76 16.26
N THR A 219 -2.92 -10.83 15.32
CA THR A 219 -4.11 -9.99 15.23
C THR A 219 -5.03 -10.61 14.21
N ASN A 220 -6.33 -10.68 14.49
CA ASN A 220 -7.34 -11.04 13.50
C ASN A 220 -7.53 -9.92 12.47
N LEU A 221 -6.47 -9.18 12.17
CA LEU A 221 -6.49 -8.09 11.23
C LEU A 221 -6.56 -8.66 9.80
N ALA A 222 -7.72 -8.51 9.19
CA ALA A 222 -7.94 -8.86 7.80
C ALA A 222 -7.90 -7.62 6.92
N ILE A 223 -7.45 -7.79 5.68
CA ILE A 223 -7.64 -6.79 4.63
C ILE A 223 -8.98 -7.09 3.98
N PHE A 224 -9.93 -6.18 4.15
CA PHE A 224 -11.26 -6.32 3.58
C PHE A 224 -11.17 -6.42 2.05
N GLY A 225 -11.90 -7.37 1.46
CA GLY A 225 -11.87 -7.59 0.02
C GLY A 225 -10.59 -8.20 -0.55
N GLY A 226 -9.44 -8.06 0.13
CA GLY A 226 -8.16 -8.65 -0.27
C GLY A 226 -8.00 -10.10 0.18
N GLY A 227 -8.74 -10.54 1.21
CA GLY A 227 -8.65 -11.87 1.78
C GLY A 227 -7.28 -12.19 2.36
N ALA A 228 -6.47 -11.18 2.70
CA ALA A 228 -5.17 -11.36 3.30
C ALA A 228 -5.26 -11.36 4.83
N CYS A 229 -4.46 -12.21 5.49
CA CYS A 229 -4.23 -12.14 6.92
C CYS A 229 -2.96 -11.33 7.18
N VAL A 230 -3.04 -10.41 8.13
CA VAL A 230 -1.90 -9.61 8.58
C VAL A 230 -1.60 -9.96 10.04
N SER A 231 -0.39 -10.45 10.29
CA SER A 231 0.11 -10.66 11.66
C SER A 231 1.10 -9.56 11.99
N VAL A 232 0.82 -8.81 13.05
CA VAL A 232 1.69 -7.73 13.53
C VAL A 232 2.76 -8.31 14.43
N LEU A 233 4.00 -7.85 14.24
CA LEU A 233 5.16 -8.22 15.06
C LEU A 233 5.32 -7.19 16.17
N GLY A 234 5.13 -7.58 17.42
CA GLY A 234 5.36 -6.75 18.60
C GLY A 234 6.71 -7.02 19.27
N GLN A 235 7.17 -6.09 20.09
CA GLN A 235 8.23 -6.38 21.04
C GLN A 235 7.63 -7.15 22.22
N ALA A 236 8.34 -8.15 22.73
CA ALA A 236 7.97 -8.81 23.97
C ALA A 236 7.90 -7.74 25.08
N GLN A 237 6.71 -7.51 25.63
CA GLN A 237 6.61 -6.72 26.85
C GLN A 237 7.33 -7.51 27.94
N THR A 238 8.49 -7.03 28.35
CA THR A 238 9.07 -7.46 29.62
C THR A 238 8.12 -6.97 30.70
N ASN A 239 7.25 -7.85 31.18
CA ASN A 239 6.51 -7.61 32.40
C ASN A 239 7.54 -7.41 33.54
N VAL A 240 7.89 -6.16 33.78
CA VAL A 240 8.47 -5.77 35.05
C VAL A 240 7.33 -5.91 36.06
N ALA A 241 7.21 -7.10 36.62
CA ALA A 241 6.36 -7.33 37.76
C ALA A 241 6.80 -6.37 38.85
N GLY A 242 6.08 -5.25 38.96
CA GLY A 242 6.24 -4.32 40.06
C GLY A 242 6.00 -5.08 41.35
N ARG A 243 7.06 -5.33 42.08
CA ARG A 243 7.06 -5.89 43.43
C ARG A 243 6.32 -4.88 44.31
N SER A 244 5.01 -5.08 44.46
CA SER A 244 4.25 -4.39 45.51
C SER A 244 4.72 -4.94 46.85
N THR A 245 5.59 -4.21 47.53
CA THR A 245 5.87 -4.41 48.95
C THR A 245 4.69 -3.85 49.75
N ALA A 246 3.67 -4.69 49.95
CA ALA A 246 2.70 -4.44 50.98
C ALA A 246 3.41 -4.65 52.32
N GLY A 247 3.73 -3.57 53.01
CA GLY A 247 4.21 -3.60 54.41
C GLY A 247 3.15 -4.17 55.35
N PRO A 248 3.54 -4.80 56.47
CA PRO A 248 2.61 -5.45 57.40
C PRO A 248 1.74 -4.39 58.13
N VAL A 249 0.43 -4.55 58.02
CA VAL A 249 -0.57 -3.77 58.78
C VAL A 249 -0.47 -4.20 60.22
N LYS A 250 -0.13 -3.31 61.13
CA LYS A 250 -0.23 -3.49 62.60
C LYS A 250 -1.70 -3.51 63.01
N PRO A 251 -2.13 -4.45 63.88
CA PRO A 251 -3.48 -4.42 64.44
C PRO A 251 -3.62 -3.29 65.44
N HIS A 252 -4.64 -2.46 65.28
CA HIS A 252 -5.06 -1.48 66.26
C HIS A 252 -5.84 -2.19 67.37
N SER A 253 -5.31 -2.14 68.60
CA SER A 253 -6.03 -2.47 69.83
C SER A 253 -6.96 -1.33 70.19
N MET A 254 -8.24 -1.62 70.33
CA MET A 254 -9.22 -0.72 70.98
C MET A 254 -9.26 -1.03 72.49
N PRO A 255 -9.51 0.01 73.33
CA PRO A 255 -9.86 -0.16 74.72
C PRO A 255 -11.30 -0.60 74.93
#